data_a8f92f31609a906cdbd85b5ad1eeb0ab
#
_entry.id   a8f92f31609a906cdbd85b5ad1eeb0ab
#
_cell.length_a   1.000
_cell.length_b   1.000
_cell.length_c   1.000
_cell.angle_alpha   90.00
_cell.angle_beta   90.00
_cell.angle_gamma   90.00
#
_symmetry.space_group_name_H-M   'P 1'
#
loop_
_entity.id
_entity.type
_entity.pdbx_description
1 polymer ?
#
loop_
_entity_poly.entity_id
_entity_poly.type
_entity_poly.pdbx_seq_one_letter_code
_entity_poly.pdbx_strand_id
1 'polypeptide(L)'
;MQTLWNSRDTLPAYPPLREDLHADAAVVGGGMAGILTAYALHTRGLRVVLLESGRLASGVTAHTTAKITAQHGLFCERLVHDFGFHLAQQYLRANLCAVRQFRALVQQKRIDCGFSDESSFIYAAPDGPSLTRELEYALSLGAPARLVKPEGLPFPVREALCFERQAQLSPLPFLAALLPELTVYEHSPVRDIRGHAVRCDGGTVTAEQIVVATHFPMLERFGLYDLRLRQERSYLLALTGAPPLPGMWLDAGEEGWSLRRSGRYLLLGGGGHRCGENLGDSYDRLRAQAQRLFPAAQEAFAWSSQDCMTLDGVPYIGPYSSSAPFLHVATGFGKWGMTGSMVTATLLTARLTGEDYPYADIFSPQRFFPSASISAFWEGAGYAVRGIGRRLFVPAQTAAADIARGHGGIVAWQGKKYGVYRHTDGTLFAADIRCPHRGCELTWNDDEKSWDCPCHGSRFDYTGHRLSEPAKAALKPCKDFPQEI
;
A
#
# COMPACT_ATOMS: atom_id res chain seq x y z
N MET A 1 -15.54 -2.66 -1.40
CA MET A 1 -15.02 -3.11 -2.71
C MET A 1 -14.70 -4.60 -2.62
N GLN A 2 -15.15 -5.40 -3.60
CA GLN A 2 -14.89 -6.84 -3.64
C GLN A 2 -13.63 -7.12 -4.47
N THR A 3 -12.68 -7.85 -3.90
CA THR A 3 -11.45 -8.26 -4.58
C THR A 3 -11.45 -9.77 -4.80
N LEU A 4 -10.52 -10.28 -5.60
CA LEU A 4 -10.33 -11.72 -5.74
C LEU A 4 -10.13 -12.42 -4.39
N TRP A 5 -9.45 -11.76 -3.45
CA TRP A 5 -9.09 -12.37 -2.16
C TRP A 5 -10.28 -12.44 -1.21
N ASN A 6 -10.94 -11.31 -0.95
CA ASN A 6 -12.06 -11.24 -0.01
C ASN A 6 -13.38 -11.84 -0.53
N SER A 7 -13.44 -12.17 -1.82
CA SER A 7 -14.57 -12.89 -2.41
C SER A 7 -14.54 -14.40 -2.13
N ARG A 8 -13.37 -14.92 -1.75
CA ARG A 8 -13.12 -16.36 -1.57
C ARG A 8 -12.84 -16.74 -0.14
N ASP A 9 -12.10 -15.90 0.56
CA ASP A 9 -11.53 -16.22 1.85
C ASP A 9 -11.96 -15.19 2.89
N THR A 10 -12.46 -15.67 4.02
CA THR A 10 -12.82 -14.85 5.16
C THR A 10 -11.89 -15.15 6.32
N LEU A 11 -11.35 -14.10 6.93
CA LEU A 11 -10.62 -14.27 8.19
C LEU A 11 -11.58 -14.45 9.36
N PRO A 12 -11.16 -15.16 10.44
CA PRO A 12 -11.92 -15.22 11.67
C PRO A 12 -12.29 -13.83 12.19
N ALA A 13 -13.39 -13.73 12.92
CA ALA A 13 -13.79 -12.49 13.59
C ALA A 13 -13.25 -12.50 15.02
N TYR A 14 -12.75 -11.36 15.46
CA TYR A 14 -12.23 -11.18 16.81
C TYR A 14 -13.04 -10.10 17.56
N PRO A 15 -13.16 -10.21 18.91
CA PRO A 15 -13.91 -9.25 19.69
C PRO A 15 -13.21 -7.88 19.72
N PRO A 16 -13.94 -6.78 19.99
CA PRO A 16 -13.31 -5.52 20.34
C PRO A 16 -12.70 -5.58 21.74
N LEU A 17 -11.64 -4.79 21.95
CA LEU A 17 -11.05 -4.58 23.29
C LEU A 17 -12.10 -3.98 24.24
N ARG A 18 -12.26 -4.59 25.44
CA ARG A 18 -13.24 -4.17 26.45
C ARG A 18 -12.66 -4.05 27.86
N GLU A 19 -11.34 -4.19 27.97
CA GLU A 19 -10.63 -4.19 29.26
C GLU A 19 -9.24 -3.62 29.13
N ASP A 20 -8.62 -3.28 30.26
CA ASP A 20 -7.23 -2.87 30.29
C ASP A 20 -6.31 -4.10 30.31
N LEU A 21 -5.27 -4.09 29.50
CA LEU A 21 -4.35 -5.21 29.33
C LEU A 21 -2.89 -4.79 29.53
N HIS A 22 -2.07 -5.76 29.95
CA HIS A 22 -0.63 -5.64 29.98
C HIS A 22 0.02 -6.65 29.02
N ALA A 23 0.95 -6.19 28.20
CA ALA A 23 1.66 -6.99 27.22
C ALA A 23 3.16 -6.62 27.17
N ASP A 24 3.97 -7.52 26.64
CA ASP A 24 5.38 -7.20 26.35
C ASP A 24 5.46 -6.36 25.07
N ALA A 25 4.55 -6.61 24.12
CA ALA A 25 4.43 -5.80 22.91
C ALA A 25 2.98 -5.55 22.50
N ALA A 26 2.66 -4.33 22.08
CA ALA A 26 1.42 -3.96 21.42
C ALA A 26 1.69 -3.66 19.94
N VAL A 27 0.98 -4.33 19.04
CA VAL A 27 1.07 -4.10 17.59
C VAL A 27 -0.22 -3.42 17.12
N VAL A 28 -0.09 -2.25 16.51
CA VAL A 28 -1.21 -1.44 16.02
C VAL A 28 -1.29 -1.54 14.51
N GLY A 29 -2.38 -2.13 14.01
CA GLY A 29 -2.66 -2.38 12.59
C GLY A 29 -2.62 -3.87 12.24
N GLY A 30 -3.78 -4.41 11.86
CA GLY A 30 -4.01 -5.83 11.54
C GLY A 30 -3.83 -6.17 10.06
N GLY A 31 -2.90 -5.49 9.36
CA GLY A 31 -2.47 -5.84 8.01
C GLY A 31 -1.35 -6.91 8.00
N MET A 32 -0.80 -7.20 6.81
CA MET A 32 0.29 -8.18 6.63
C MET A 32 1.47 -7.91 7.56
N ALA A 33 1.95 -6.66 7.63
CA ALA A 33 3.10 -6.30 8.46
C ALA A 33 2.82 -6.48 9.96
N GLY A 34 1.64 -6.05 10.44
CA GLY A 34 1.28 -6.18 11.84
C GLY A 34 1.08 -7.62 12.27
N ILE A 35 0.35 -8.42 11.48
CA ILE A 35 0.11 -9.85 11.80
C ILE A 35 1.44 -10.63 11.79
N LEU A 36 2.29 -10.45 10.77
CA LEU A 36 3.60 -11.11 10.72
C LEU A 36 4.50 -10.69 11.88
N THR A 37 4.49 -9.41 12.26
CA THR A 37 5.29 -8.92 13.38
C THR A 37 4.78 -9.48 14.71
N ALA A 38 3.45 -9.46 14.93
CA ALA A 38 2.84 -10.03 16.13
C ALA A 38 3.15 -11.53 16.24
N TYR A 39 3.04 -12.26 15.13
CA TYR A 39 3.36 -13.68 15.07
C TYR A 39 4.85 -13.95 15.37
N ALA A 40 5.76 -13.20 14.75
CA ALA A 40 7.19 -13.37 14.96
C ALA A 40 7.60 -13.09 16.41
N LEU A 41 7.04 -12.05 17.05
CA LEU A 41 7.26 -11.74 18.45
C LEU A 41 6.68 -12.82 19.38
N HIS A 42 5.45 -13.30 19.09
CA HIS A 42 4.82 -14.38 19.84
C HIS A 42 5.66 -15.66 19.82
N THR A 43 6.20 -16.05 18.66
CA THR A 43 7.06 -17.23 18.53
C THR A 43 8.39 -17.12 19.29
N ARG A 44 8.78 -15.91 19.73
CA ARG A 44 9.91 -15.65 20.63
C ARG A 44 9.50 -15.61 22.11
N GLY A 45 8.25 -15.97 22.42
CA GLY A 45 7.73 -16.06 23.79
C GLY A 45 7.23 -14.76 24.39
N LEU A 46 7.10 -13.67 23.61
CA LEU A 46 6.53 -12.41 24.09
C LEU A 46 5.01 -12.51 24.15
N ARG A 47 4.40 -11.88 25.16
CA ARG A 47 2.96 -11.63 25.21
C ARG A 47 2.63 -10.47 24.31
N VAL A 48 1.98 -10.74 23.19
CA VAL A 48 1.67 -9.74 22.16
C VAL A 48 0.17 -9.49 22.07
N VAL A 49 -0.24 -8.22 22.02
CA VAL A 49 -1.61 -7.81 21.70
C VAL A 49 -1.62 -7.11 20.35
N LEU A 50 -2.45 -7.60 19.42
CA LEU A 50 -2.68 -7.02 18.10
C LEU A 50 -4.00 -6.26 18.08
N LEU A 51 -3.95 -4.97 17.75
CA LEU A 51 -5.09 -4.06 17.70
C LEU A 51 -5.38 -3.65 16.25
N GLU A 52 -6.61 -3.84 15.80
CA GLU A 52 -7.10 -3.43 14.48
C GLU A 52 -8.33 -2.51 14.62
N SER A 53 -8.34 -1.43 13.85
CA SER A 53 -9.42 -0.43 13.88
C SER A 53 -10.73 -0.92 13.25
N GLY A 54 -10.64 -1.78 12.26
CA GLY A 54 -11.74 -2.39 11.52
C GLY A 54 -11.68 -3.91 11.55
N ARG A 55 -11.67 -4.51 10.36
CA ARG A 55 -11.47 -5.95 10.16
C ARG A 55 -10.02 -6.23 9.76
N LEU A 56 -9.46 -7.34 10.25
CA LEU A 56 -8.12 -7.78 9.86
C LEU A 56 -7.96 -7.86 8.35
N ALA A 57 -6.79 -7.45 7.87
CA ALA A 57 -6.38 -7.48 6.46
C ALA A 57 -7.34 -6.80 5.47
N SER A 58 -8.35 -6.04 5.92
CA SER A 58 -9.35 -5.39 5.05
C SER A 58 -8.79 -4.21 4.24
N GLY A 59 -7.63 -3.69 4.61
CA GLY A 59 -6.92 -2.61 3.89
C GLY A 59 -6.14 -3.14 2.69
N VAL A 60 -4.96 -2.56 2.44
CA VAL A 60 -4.08 -2.88 1.29
C VAL A 60 -3.75 -4.37 1.16
N THR A 61 -3.73 -5.11 2.26
CA THR A 61 -3.48 -6.55 2.27
C THR A 61 -4.49 -7.34 1.42
N ALA A 62 -5.78 -7.00 1.48
CA ALA A 62 -6.80 -7.61 0.65
C ALA A 62 -6.89 -7.03 -0.78
N HIS A 63 -6.05 -6.04 -1.10
CA HIS A 63 -6.05 -5.36 -2.41
C HIS A 63 -4.73 -5.57 -3.17
N THR A 64 -3.79 -6.34 -2.60
CA THR A 64 -2.46 -6.59 -3.18
C THR A 64 -2.50 -7.53 -4.38
N THR A 65 -1.49 -7.44 -5.26
CA THR A 65 -1.21 -8.50 -6.24
C THR A 65 -0.57 -9.74 -5.59
N ALA A 66 -0.09 -9.65 -4.37
CA ALA A 66 0.55 -10.70 -3.57
C ALA A 66 1.75 -11.41 -4.27
N LYS A 67 2.55 -10.63 -5.00
CA LYS A 67 3.88 -11.03 -5.48
C LYS A 67 4.86 -11.00 -4.30
N ILE A 68 5.63 -12.06 -4.11
CA ILE A 68 6.70 -12.16 -3.12
C ILE A 68 8.02 -12.15 -3.89
N THR A 69 8.59 -10.98 -4.07
CA THR A 69 9.79 -10.80 -4.88
C THR A 69 10.72 -9.74 -4.27
N ALA A 70 12.02 -9.95 -4.45
CA ALA A 70 13.06 -8.96 -4.16
C ALA A 70 13.38 -8.05 -5.37
N GLN A 71 12.73 -8.30 -6.52
CA GLN A 71 12.83 -7.48 -7.72
C GLN A 71 11.79 -6.37 -7.68
N HIS A 72 12.17 -5.19 -7.24
CA HIS A 72 11.27 -4.07 -6.95
C HIS A 72 11.28 -3.01 -8.05
N GLY A 73 11.07 -3.42 -9.32
CA GLY A 73 11.22 -2.57 -10.49
C GLY A 73 12.70 -2.41 -10.88
N LEU A 74 13.02 -1.43 -11.69
CA LEU A 74 14.40 -1.04 -12.01
C LEU A 74 14.97 -0.25 -10.83
N PHE A 75 15.51 -0.95 -9.84
CA PHE A 75 15.79 -0.38 -8.54
C PHE A 75 17.26 -0.55 -8.09
N CYS A 76 17.99 -1.53 -8.61
CA CYS A 76 19.35 -1.84 -8.14
C CYS A 76 20.34 -0.73 -8.48
N GLU A 77 20.32 -0.20 -9.71
CA GLU A 77 21.13 0.94 -10.12
C GLU A 77 20.85 2.15 -9.24
N ARG A 78 19.55 2.50 -9.06
CA ARG A 78 19.13 3.63 -8.25
C ARG A 78 19.54 3.49 -6.79
N LEU A 79 19.40 2.30 -6.21
CA LEU A 79 19.82 2.04 -4.83
C LEU A 79 21.31 2.31 -4.62
N VAL A 80 22.16 1.83 -5.54
CA VAL A 80 23.62 2.04 -5.43
C VAL A 80 23.96 3.52 -5.59
N HIS A 81 23.30 4.22 -6.51
CA HIS A 81 23.52 5.65 -6.72
C HIS A 81 23.10 6.48 -5.50
N ASP A 82 21.92 6.19 -4.92
CA ASP A 82 21.30 7.01 -3.89
C ASP A 82 21.85 6.72 -2.48
N PHE A 83 22.19 5.45 -2.18
CA PHE A 83 22.57 4.99 -0.84
C PHE A 83 23.98 4.42 -0.74
N GLY A 84 24.65 4.22 -1.86
CA GLY A 84 25.92 3.51 -1.93
C GLY A 84 25.77 1.98 -1.90
N PHE A 85 26.82 1.29 -2.32
CA PHE A 85 26.83 -0.16 -2.55
C PHE A 85 26.43 -0.96 -1.30
N HIS A 86 26.97 -0.61 -0.14
CA HIS A 86 26.74 -1.36 1.10
C HIS A 86 25.27 -1.37 1.53
N LEU A 87 24.61 -0.21 1.56
CA LEU A 87 23.21 -0.10 1.95
C LEU A 87 22.29 -0.68 0.86
N ALA A 88 22.63 -0.52 -0.41
CA ALA A 88 21.90 -1.17 -1.52
C ALA A 88 21.93 -2.70 -1.39
N GLN A 89 23.10 -3.26 -1.01
CA GLN A 89 23.24 -4.69 -0.77
C GLN A 89 22.43 -5.16 0.46
N GLN A 90 22.40 -4.37 1.54
CA GLN A 90 21.54 -4.66 2.71
C GLN A 90 20.06 -4.78 2.28
N TYR A 91 19.56 -3.81 1.50
CA TYR A 91 18.19 -3.82 1.01
C TYR A 91 17.85 -5.08 0.22
N LEU A 92 18.68 -5.39 -0.79
CA LEU A 92 18.45 -6.56 -1.63
C LEU A 92 18.49 -7.86 -0.84
N ARG A 93 19.50 -8.03 0.03
CA ARG A 93 19.66 -9.22 0.87
C ARG A 93 18.52 -9.41 1.86
N ALA A 94 18.03 -8.34 2.48
CA ALA A 94 16.87 -8.38 3.35
C ALA A 94 15.63 -8.91 2.61
N ASN A 95 15.36 -8.41 1.41
CA ASN A 95 14.21 -8.83 0.61
C ASN A 95 14.37 -10.26 0.05
N LEU A 96 15.56 -10.66 -0.38
CA LEU A 96 15.84 -12.07 -0.75
C LEU A 96 15.67 -13.01 0.44
N CYS A 97 16.05 -12.57 1.65
CA CYS A 97 15.82 -13.30 2.88
C CYS A 97 14.31 -13.43 3.17
N ALA A 98 13.55 -12.35 3.00
CA ALA A 98 12.09 -12.34 3.17
C ALA A 98 11.39 -13.36 2.26
N VAL A 99 11.80 -13.49 1.00
CA VAL A 99 11.27 -14.52 0.09
C VAL A 99 11.51 -15.94 0.64
N ARG A 100 12.72 -16.21 1.14
CA ARG A 100 13.05 -17.50 1.76
C ARG A 100 12.24 -17.76 3.03
N GLN A 101 12.03 -16.74 3.85
CA GLN A 101 11.25 -16.84 5.09
C GLN A 101 9.78 -17.12 4.84
N PHE A 102 9.16 -16.51 3.82
CA PHE A 102 7.80 -16.88 3.40
C PHE A 102 7.71 -18.36 3.04
N ARG A 103 8.62 -18.84 2.21
CA ARG A 103 8.68 -20.25 1.82
C ARG A 103 8.82 -21.19 3.02
N ALA A 104 9.78 -20.88 3.90
CA ALA A 104 10.03 -21.65 5.11
C ALA A 104 8.81 -21.70 6.03
N LEU A 105 8.14 -20.56 6.26
CA LEU A 105 6.96 -20.47 7.11
C LEU A 105 5.78 -21.27 6.54
N VAL A 106 5.53 -21.15 5.23
CA VAL A 106 4.49 -21.93 4.55
C VAL A 106 4.75 -23.44 4.66
N GLN A 107 6.00 -23.87 4.44
CA GLN A 107 6.38 -25.27 4.53
C GLN A 107 6.31 -25.82 5.95
N GLN A 108 6.87 -25.09 6.92
CA GLN A 108 6.91 -25.48 8.32
C GLN A 108 5.51 -25.64 8.90
N LYS A 109 4.62 -24.72 8.60
CA LYS A 109 3.23 -24.75 9.08
C LYS A 109 2.27 -25.49 8.15
N ARG A 110 2.74 -25.95 7.00
CA ARG A 110 1.92 -26.62 5.98
C ARG A 110 0.68 -25.80 5.58
N ILE A 111 0.91 -24.48 5.34
CA ILE A 111 -0.18 -23.55 5.04
C ILE A 111 -0.68 -23.76 3.61
N ASP A 112 -1.96 -24.11 3.46
CA ASP A 112 -2.62 -24.13 2.16
C ASP A 112 -3.06 -22.72 1.75
N CYS A 113 -2.16 -22.00 1.10
CA CYS A 113 -2.38 -20.62 0.64
C CYS A 113 -2.06 -20.43 -0.86
N GLY A 114 -2.02 -21.52 -1.62
CA GLY A 114 -1.65 -21.44 -3.03
C GLY A 114 -0.24 -20.88 -3.26
N PHE A 115 0.68 -21.14 -2.34
CA PHE A 115 2.08 -20.75 -2.48
C PHE A 115 2.70 -21.48 -3.67
N SER A 116 3.38 -20.73 -4.54
CA SER A 116 4.19 -21.29 -5.62
C SER A 116 5.50 -20.55 -5.76
N ASP A 117 6.56 -21.32 -6.05
CA ASP A 117 7.83 -20.76 -6.50
C ASP A 117 7.66 -20.25 -7.93
N GLU A 118 8.07 -19.02 -8.18
CA GLU A 118 7.93 -18.34 -9.46
C GLU A 118 9.21 -17.58 -9.80
N SER A 119 9.42 -17.32 -11.09
CA SER A 119 10.36 -16.29 -11.51
C SER A 119 9.67 -14.95 -11.63
N SER A 120 10.38 -13.89 -11.26
CA SER A 120 9.93 -12.51 -11.47
C SER A 120 10.68 -11.89 -12.64
N PHE A 121 9.95 -11.23 -13.53
CA PHE A 121 10.47 -10.65 -14.76
C PHE A 121 10.14 -9.16 -14.82
N ILE A 122 11.15 -8.33 -15.07
CA ILE A 122 10.95 -6.99 -15.58
C ILE A 122 11.22 -7.03 -17.07
N TYR A 123 10.21 -6.75 -17.89
CA TYR A 123 10.33 -6.81 -19.35
C TYR A 123 10.41 -5.42 -19.97
N ALA A 124 11.23 -5.31 -21.03
CA ALA A 124 11.29 -4.14 -21.88
C ALA A 124 10.55 -4.40 -23.20
N ALA A 125 9.62 -3.53 -23.54
CA ALA A 125 9.01 -3.47 -24.88
C ALA A 125 10.09 -3.26 -25.96
N PRO A 126 9.79 -3.46 -27.26
CA PRO A 126 10.79 -3.31 -28.33
C PRO A 126 11.53 -1.95 -28.32
N ASP A 127 10.83 -0.88 -27.98
CA ASP A 127 11.31 0.50 -27.84
C ASP A 127 11.63 0.91 -26.39
N GLY A 128 11.51 -0.01 -25.44
CA GLY A 128 11.73 0.22 -24.02
C GLY A 128 13.21 0.37 -23.64
N PRO A 129 13.51 0.66 -22.34
CA PRO A 129 14.86 0.86 -21.85
C PRO A 129 15.72 -0.42 -21.94
N SER A 130 17.04 -0.27 -22.07
CA SER A 130 17.96 -1.40 -21.91
C SER A 130 18.03 -1.84 -20.45
N LEU A 131 18.01 -3.14 -20.21
CA LEU A 131 18.06 -3.74 -18.88
C LEU A 131 19.48 -4.17 -18.48
N THR A 132 20.49 -3.93 -19.33
CA THR A 132 21.86 -4.39 -19.11
C THR A 132 22.48 -3.78 -17.85
N ARG A 133 22.35 -2.46 -17.66
CA ARG A 133 22.90 -1.79 -16.46
C ARG A 133 22.23 -2.28 -15.18
N GLU A 134 20.92 -2.42 -15.19
CA GLU A 134 20.19 -2.96 -14.03
C GLU A 134 20.65 -4.39 -13.71
N LEU A 135 20.89 -5.25 -14.72
CA LEU A 135 21.46 -6.58 -14.51
C LEU A 135 22.85 -6.50 -13.86
N GLU A 136 23.75 -5.63 -14.34
CA GLU A 136 25.11 -5.49 -13.80
C GLU A 136 25.06 -5.12 -12.31
N TYR A 137 24.23 -4.13 -11.95
CA TYR A 137 24.03 -3.76 -10.55
C TYR A 137 23.38 -4.88 -9.74
N ALA A 138 22.35 -5.54 -10.26
CA ALA A 138 21.69 -6.65 -9.59
C ALA A 138 22.67 -7.79 -9.27
N LEU A 139 23.49 -8.19 -10.23
CA LEU A 139 24.53 -9.21 -10.05
C LEU A 139 25.59 -8.77 -9.03
N SER A 140 26.06 -7.54 -9.12
CA SER A 140 27.07 -7.02 -8.16
C SER A 140 26.56 -7.01 -6.73
N LEU A 141 25.26 -6.73 -6.53
CA LEU A 141 24.60 -6.78 -5.21
C LEU A 141 24.30 -8.22 -4.74
N GLY A 142 24.42 -9.23 -5.63
CA GLY A 142 24.22 -10.65 -5.33
C GLY A 142 22.81 -11.17 -5.61
N ALA A 143 22.07 -10.54 -6.51
CA ALA A 143 20.78 -11.06 -6.98
C ALA A 143 20.95 -12.32 -7.86
N PRO A 144 19.99 -13.29 -7.80
CA PRO A 144 19.95 -14.40 -8.74
C PRO A 144 19.33 -13.97 -10.07
N ALA A 145 20.04 -13.09 -10.81
CA ALA A 145 19.53 -12.36 -11.95
C ALA A 145 20.16 -12.82 -13.27
N ARG A 146 19.39 -12.76 -14.35
CA ARG A 146 19.86 -12.93 -15.73
C ARG A 146 18.95 -12.25 -16.75
N LEU A 147 19.49 -11.86 -17.90
CA LEU A 147 18.66 -11.45 -19.04
C LEU A 147 18.15 -12.68 -19.80
N VAL A 148 16.92 -12.60 -20.25
CA VAL A 148 16.26 -13.60 -21.07
C VAL A 148 15.54 -12.94 -22.25
N LYS A 149 15.34 -13.71 -23.32
CA LYS A 149 14.41 -13.39 -24.40
C LYS A 149 13.19 -14.29 -24.26
N PRO A 150 12.11 -13.80 -23.63
CA PRO A 150 10.95 -14.64 -23.41
C PRO A 150 10.22 -14.91 -24.74
N GLU A 151 9.77 -16.14 -24.92
CA GLU A 151 8.97 -16.58 -26.07
C GLU A 151 7.54 -16.88 -25.62
N GLY A 152 6.60 -16.81 -26.57
CA GLY A 152 5.20 -17.19 -26.32
C GLY A 152 4.39 -16.21 -25.47
N LEU A 153 4.89 -14.99 -25.25
CA LEU A 153 4.11 -13.93 -24.63
C LEU A 153 3.09 -13.36 -25.62
N PRO A 154 1.89 -12.94 -25.14
CA PRO A 154 0.87 -12.34 -26.01
C PRO A 154 1.16 -10.90 -26.43
N PHE A 155 2.36 -10.42 -26.13
CA PHE A 155 2.84 -9.06 -26.46
C PHE A 155 4.34 -9.11 -26.79
N PRO A 156 4.82 -8.18 -27.63
CA PRO A 156 6.22 -8.15 -28.03
C PRO A 156 7.10 -7.70 -26.87
N VAL A 157 8.19 -8.43 -26.63
CA VAL A 157 9.20 -8.14 -25.62
C VAL A 157 10.57 -8.25 -26.25
N ARG A 158 11.41 -7.21 -26.09
CA ARG A 158 12.80 -7.25 -26.56
C ARG A 158 13.66 -8.14 -25.67
N GLU A 159 13.58 -7.95 -24.38
CA GLU A 159 14.32 -8.67 -23.35
C GLU A 159 13.62 -8.56 -22.01
N ALA A 160 13.95 -9.43 -21.08
CA ALA A 160 13.47 -9.35 -19.70
C ALA A 160 14.58 -9.68 -18.71
N LEU A 161 14.61 -8.92 -17.61
CA LEU A 161 15.46 -9.19 -16.44
C LEU A 161 14.71 -10.15 -15.52
N CYS A 162 15.21 -11.37 -15.43
CA CYS A 162 14.66 -12.43 -14.61
C CYS A 162 15.36 -12.50 -13.25
N PHE A 163 14.58 -12.49 -12.16
CA PHE A 163 15.02 -12.94 -10.82
C PHE A 163 14.39 -14.30 -10.56
N GLU A 164 15.24 -15.30 -10.36
CA GLU A 164 14.81 -16.67 -10.07
C GLU A 164 14.45 -16.83 -8.58
N ARG A 165 13.73 -17.92 -8.27
CA ARG A 165 13.38 -18.33 -6.90
C ARG A 165 12.61 -17.27 -6.11
N GLN A 166 11.78 -16.51 -6.78
CA GLN A 166 10.78 -15.66 -6.16
C GLN A 166 9.54 -16.51 -5.83
N ALA A 167 8.44 -15.89 -5.39
CA ALA A 167 7.24 -16.63 -5.04
C ALA A 167 5.97 -15.79 -5.16
N GLN A 168 4.84 -16.45 -5.01
CA GLN A 168 3.52 -15.83 -4.87
C GLN A 168 2.63 -16.67 -3.96
N LEU A 169 1.56 -16.09 -3.43
CA LEU A 169 0.56 -16.78 -2.61
C LEU A 169 -0.80 -16.07 -2.63
N SER A 170 -1.80 -16.64 -1.95
CA SER A 170 -3.04 -15.99 -1.57
C SER A 170 -2.90 -15.42 -0.14
N PRO A 171 -3.02 -14.09 0.07
CA PRO A 171 -2.64 -13.46 1.32
C PRO A 171 -3.56 -13.80 2.51
N LEU A 172 -4.88 -13.95 2.28
CA LEU A 172 -5.82 -14.19 3.37
C LEU A 172 -5.70 -15.59 3.97
N PRO A 173 -5.65 -16.71 3.20
CA PRO A 173 -5.40 -18.03 3.76
C PRO A 173 -4.05 -18.12 4.48
N PHE A 174 -3.01 -17.45 3.96
CA PHE A 174 -1.72 -17.38 4.62
C PHE A 174 -1.83 -16.75 6.02
N LEU A 175 -2.48 -15.59 6.13
CA LEU A 175 -2.67 -14.92 7.41
C LEU A 175 -3.60 -15.69 8.35
N ALA A 176 -4.66 -16.31 7.82
CA ALA A 176 -5.61 -17.11 8.61
C ALA A 176 -4.91 -18.22 9.41
N ALA A 177 -3.85 -18.82 8.83
CA ALA A 177 -3.09 -19.88 9.50
C ALA A 177 -2.20 -19.39 10.66
N LEU A 178 -1.92 -18.08 10.76
CA LEU A 178 -1.10 -17.49 11.82
C LEU A 178 -1.93 -16.95 12.99
N LEU A 179 -3.15 -16.54 12.71
CA LEU A 179 -4.03 -15.82 13.65
C LEU A 179 -4.42 -16.62 14.90
N PRO A 180 -4.65 -17.96 14.86
CA PRO A 180 -5.08 -18.72 16.04
C PRO A 180 -4.11 -18.68 17.24
N GLU A 181 -2.84 -18.33 16.99
CA GLU A 181 -1.81 -18.24 18.03
C GLU A 181 -1.73 -16.85 18.68
N LEU A 182 -2.48 -15.86 18.17
CA LEU A 182 -2.36 -14.47 18.54
C LEU A 182 -3.52 -13.98 19.43
N THR A 183 -3.24 -13.04 20.32
CA THR A 183 -4.24 -12.24 21.02
C THR A 183 -4.60 -11.04 20.16
N VAL A 184 -5.80 -11.05 19.60
CA VAL A 184 -6.26 -10.09 18.59
C VAL A 184 -7.55 -9.40 19.01
N TYR A 185 -7.62 -8.09 18.75
CA TYR A 185 -8.82 -7.28 18.92
C TYR A 185 -9.12 -6.49 17.66
N GLU A 186 -10.26 -6.75 17.03
CA GLU A 186 -10.82 -5.98 15.91
C GLU A 186 -11.74 -4.87 16.43
N HIS A 187 -12.15 -3.96 15.56
CA HIS A 187 -13.00 -2.82 15.91
C HIS A 187 -12.51 -2.05 17.15
N SER A 188 -11.17 -1.98 17.28
CA SER A 188 -10.47 -1.40 18.42
C SER A 188 -9.54 -0.27 17.97
N PRO A 189 -10.10 0.82 17.43
CA PRO A 189 -9.31 1.92 16.91
C PRO A 189 -8.48 2.56 18.01
N VAL A 190 -7.16 2.58 17.80
CA VAL A 190 -6.25 3.29 18.70
C VAL A 190 -6.44 4.79 18.51
N ARG A 191 -6.74 5.50 19.57
CA ARG A 191 -7.01 6.95 19.60
C ARG A 191 -5.78 7.76 19.90
N ASP A 192 -4.95 7.26 20.82
CA ASP A 192 -3.72 7.94 21.26
C ASP A 192 -2.71 6.92 21.81
N ILE A 193 -1.44 7.30 21.76
CA ILE A 193 -0.34 6.57 22.40
C ILE A 193 0.43 7.56 23.26
N ARG A 194 0.49 7.31 24.60
CA ARG A 194 1.21 8.14 25.57
C ARG A 194 2.15 7.28 26.41
N GLY A 195 3.45 7.47 26.22
CA GLY A 195 4.41 6.56 26.80
C GLY A 195 4.11 5.14 26.38
N HIS A 196 4.02 4.23 27.32
CA HIS A 196 3.73 2.81 27.10
C HIS A 196 2.23 2.48 26.99
N ALA A 197 1.33 3.45 27.08
CA ALA A 197 -0.11 3.25 27.04
C ALA A 197 -0.71 3.49 25.65
N VAL A 198 -1.28 2.45 25.07
CA VAL A 198 -2.03 2.45 23.80
C VAL A 198 -3.52 2.49 24.13
N ARG A 199 -4.19 3.60 23.83
CA ARG A 199 -5.59 3.85 24.21
C ARG A 199 -6.55 3.58 23.07
N CYS A 200 -7.53 2.72 23.33
CA CYS A 200 -8.68 2.45 22.48
C CYS A 200 -9.98 2.96 23.15
N ASP A 201 -11.11 2.91 22.42
CA ASP A 201 -12.41 3.31 22.97
C ASP A 201 -12.88 2.41 24.13
N GLY A 202 -12.51 1.12 24.11
CA GLY A 202 -12.97 0.13 25.08
C GLY A 202 -11.95 -0.26 26.16
N GLY A 203 -10.72 0.27 26.14
CA GLY A 203 -9.67 -0.07 27.11
C GLY A 203 -8.30 0.44 26.68
N THR A 204 -7.31 0.16 27.52
CA THR A 204 -5.91 0.56 27.32
C THR A 204 -5.02 -0.68 27.34
N VAL A 205 -4.10 -0.77 26.36
CA VAL A 205 -3.01 -1.76 26.38
C VAL A 205 -1.74 -1.07 26.84
N THR A 206 -1.21 -1.46 27.98
CA THR A 206 0.10 -1.02 28.47
C THR A 206 1.15 -2.04 28.02
N ALA A 207 2.14 -1.61 27.23
CA ALA A 207 3.14 -2.50 26.65
C ALA A 207 4.55 -1.93 26.75
N GLU A 208 5.55 -2.82 26.99
CA GLU A 208 6.96 -2.43 27.01
C GLU A 208 7.40 -1.90 25.65
N GLN A 209 6.92 -2.50 24.58
CA GLN A 209 7.23 -2.13 23.21
C GLN A 209 5.92 -1.91 22.41
N ILE A 210 5.92 -0.92 21.53
CA ILE A 210 4.76 -0.60 20.70
C ILE A 210 5.22 -0.54 19.23
N VAL A 211 4.50 -1.25 18.36
CA VAL A 211 4.74 -1.24 16.91
C VAL A 211 3.55 -0.63 16.19
N VAL A 212 3.77 0.44 15.43
CA VAL A 212 2.76 1.10 14.58
C VAL A 212 2.95 0.61 13.14
N ALA A 213 2.02 -0.25 12.69
CA ALA A 213 1.99 -0.86 11.35
C ALA A 213 0.68 -0.53 10.60
N THR A 214 0.23 0.72 10.72
CA THR A 214 -1.07 1.22 10.26
C THR A 214 -1.07 1.73 8.82
N HIS A 215 -0.16 1.28 7.98
CA HIS A 215 0.04 1.74 6.60
C HIS A 215 0.53 3.21 6.56
N PHE A 216 -0.32 4.19 6.86
CA PHE A 216 0.09 5.56 7.16
C PHE A 216 0.19 5.73 8.69
N PRO A 217 1.33 6.24 9.23
CA PRO A 217 1.52 6.36 10.68
C PRO A 217 0.55 7.35 11.29
N MET A 218 -0.14 6.91 12.35
CA MET A 218 -1.22 7.66 12.98
C MET A 218 -0.77 8.79 13.92
N LEU A 219 0.50 8.82 14.31
CA LEU A 219 1.05 9.80 15.25
C LEU A 219 1.75 10.94 14.50
N GLU A 220 1.15 12.12 14.53
CA GLU A 220 1.67 13.28 13.81
C GLU A 220 2.83 14.00 14.53
N ARG A 221 2.96 13.77 15.86
CA ARG A 221 3.92 14.52 16.70
C ARG A 221 5.38 14.10 16.56
N PHE A 222 5.62 12.89 16.06
CA PHE A 222 6.95 12.30 15.97
C PHE A 222 7.27 11.92 14.53
N GLY A 223 8.51 12.17 14.08
CA GLY A 223 9.05 11.68 12.81
C GLY A 223 8.58 12.41 11.55
N LEU A 224 7.64 13.38 11.64
CA LEU A 224 7.14 14.18 10.51
C LEU A 224 6.77 13.34 9.28
N TYR A 225 6.09 12.22 9.48
CA TYR A 225 5.76 11.28 8.41
C TYR A 225 4.82 11.87 7.37
N ASP A 226 4.00 12.84 7.73
CA ASP A 226 3.17 13.62 6.81
C ASP A 226 3.99 14.41 5.76
N LEU A 227 5.24 14.77 6.06
CA LEU A 227 6.16 15.39 5.10
C LEU A 227 7.04 14.40 4.34
N ARG A 228 7.07 13.14 4.77
CA ARG A 228 7.99 12.11 4.28
C ARG A 228 7.30 11.00 3.50
N LEU A 229 5.97 11.01 3.47
CA LEU A 229 5.16 9.99 2.83
C LEU A 229 4.15 10.63 1.87
N ARG A 230 3.96 9.98 0.74
CA ARG A 230 2.85 10.24 -0.19
C ARG A 230 2.10 8.94 -0.48
N GLN A 231 0.91 9.05 -1.02
CA GLN A 231 0.16 7.85 -1.41
C GLN A 231 -0.11 7.84 -2.91
N GLU A 232 0.03 6.65 -3.49
CA GLU A 232 -0.26 6.36 -4.89
C GLU A 232 -1.37 5.33 -5.00
N ARG A 233 -2.19 5.46 -6.03
CA ARG A 233 -3.20 4.44 -6.37
C ARG A 233 -2.75 3.63 -7.56
N SER A 234 -3.18 2.37 -7.58
CA SER A 234 -3.02 1.45 -8.70
C SER A 234 -4.30 0.65 -8.86
N TYR A 235 -4.61 0.25 -10.07
CA TYR A 235 -5.84 -0.46 -10.42
C TYR A 235 -5.52 -1.88 -10.88
N LEU A 236 -6.46 -2.79 -10.66
CA LEU A 236 -6.28 -4.21 -10.93
C LEU A 236 -7.56 -4.81 -11.53
N LEU A 237 -7.36 -5.69 -12.49
CA LEU A 237 -8.38 -6.61 -13.02
C LEU A 237 -7.96 -8.04 -12.72
N ALA A 238 -8.93 -8.89 -12.37
CA ALA A 238 -8.77 -10.35 -12.40
C ALA A 238 -9.56 -10.90 -13.59
N LEU A 239 -8.85 -11.52 -14.52
CA LEU A 239 -9.37 -12.00 -15.78
C LEU A 239 -9.46 -13.52 -15.77
N THR A 240 -10.57 -14.08 -16.28
CA THR A 240 -10.72 -15.50 -16.59
C THR A 240 -10.54 -15.76 -18.09
N GLY A 241 -10.24 -16.99 -18.49
CA GLY A 241 -10.07 -17.34 -19.91
C GLY A 241 -8.78 -16.85 -20.56
N ALA A 242 -7.91 -16.16 -19.83
CA ALA A 242 -6.59 -15.81 -20.36
C ALA A 242 -5.68 -17.04 -20.47
N PRO A 243 -4.81 -17.09 -21.51
CA PRO A 243 -3.88 -18.20 -21.69
C PRO A 243 -2.90 -18.33 -20.52
N PRO A 244 -2.24 -19.49 -20.34
CA PRO A 244 -1.19 -19.64 -19.34
C PRO A 244 -0.09 -18.58 -19.49
N LEU A 245 0.30 -17.96 -18.38
CA LEU A 245 1.40 -17.03 -18.30
C LEU A 245 2.26 -17.42 -17.09
N PRO A 246 3.37 -18.15 -17.28
CA PRO A 246 4.25 -18.54 -16.18
C PRO A 246 5.02 -17.32 -15.67
N GLY A 247 5.25 -17.29 -14.35
CA GLY A 247 6.00 -16.22 -13.70
C GLY A 247 5.19 -14.95 -13.41
N MET A 248 5.87 -13.99 -12.85
CA MET A 248 5.33 -12.68 -12.46
C MET A 248 6.01 -11.60 -13.30
N TRP A 249 5.25 -10.77 -13.98
CA TRP A 249 5.73 -9.81 -14.97
C TRP A 249 5.48 -8.38 -14.52
N LEU A 250 6.43 -7.50 -14.82
CA LEU A 250 6.33 -6.05 -14.63
C LEU A 250 6.95 -5.35 -15.83
N ASP A 251 6.25 -4.40 -16.40
CA ASP A 251 6.77 -3.55 -17.46
C ASP A 251 7.87 -2.62 -16.92
N ALA A 252 8.94 -2.48 -17.67
CA ALA A 252 10.02 -1.52 -17.43
C ALA A 252 9.66 -0.09 -17.86
N GLY A 253 8.62 0.09 -18.66
CA GLY A 253 8.14 1.37 -19.17
C GLY A 253 7.30 2.17 -18.17
N GLU A 254 6.88 3.36 -18.58
CA GLU A 254 6.11 4.29 -17.74
C GLU A 254 4.73 3.77 -17.34
N GLU A 255 4.09 2.97 -18.19
CA GLU A 255 2.76 2.40 -17.90
C GLU A 255 2.79 1.37 -16.76
N GLY A 256 3.94 0.69 -16.57
CA GLY A 256 4.17 -0.20 -15.45
C GLY A 256 3.19 -1.36 -15.36
N TRP A 257 2.76 -1.95 -16.50
CA TRP A 257 1.82 -3.06 -16.52
C TRP A 257 2.37 -4.25 -15.76
N SER A 258 1.55 -4.77 -14.86
CA SER A 258 1.89 -5.87 -13.96
C SER A 258 1.00 -7.06 -14.21
N LEU A 259 1.60 -8.24 -14.41
CA LEU A 259 0.88 -9.47 -14.72
C LEU A 259 1.33 -10.61 -13.81
N ARG A 260 0.40 -11.43 -13.34
CA ARG A 260 0.67 -12.72 -12.69
C ARG A 260 -0.58 -13.59 -12.67
N ARG A 261 -0.41 -14.89 -12.53
CA ARG A 261 -1.55 -15.81 -12.33
C ARG A 261 -1.83 -16.08 -10.86
N SER A 262 -3.10 -16.32 -10.56
CA SER A 262 -3.58 -16.87 -9.28
C SER A 262 -4.70 -17.87 -9.55
N GLY A 263 -4.36 -19.16 -9.52
CA GLY A 263 -5.26 -20.23 -9.97
C GLY A 263 -5.73 -20.00 -11.42
N ARG A 264 -7.05 -19.96 -11.65
CA ARG A 264 -7.63 -19.71 -12.98
C ARG A 264 -7.60 -18.25 -13.43
N TYR A 265 -7.24 -17.32 -12.55
CA TYR A 265 -7.26 -15.89 -12.87
C TYR A 265 -5.89 -15.40 -13.30
N LEU A 266 -5.90 -14.50 -14.28
CA LEU A 266 -4.78 -13.62 -14.59
C LEU A 266 -5.05 -12.27 -13.95
N LEU A 267 -4.15 -11.81 -13.11
CA LEU A 267 -4.18 -10.47 -12.53
C LEU A 267 -3.42 -9.52 -13.46
N LEU A 268 -4.10 -8.47 -13.92
CA LEU A 268 -3.51 -7.36 -14.67
C LEU A 268 -3.60 -6.10 -13.81
N GLY A 269 -2.48 -5.47 -13.53
CA GLY A 269 -2.39 -4.23 -12.78
C GLY A 269 -1.73 -3.12 -13.58
N GLY A 270 -2.05 -1.87 -13.25
CA GLY A 270 -1.48 -0.69 -13.90
C GLY A 270 -2.26 0.58 -13.59
N GLY A 271 -2.12 1.61 -14.43
CA GLY A 271 -2.85 2.87 -14.30
C GLY A 271 -2.51 3.62 -13.00
N GLY A 272 -1.26 3.47 -12.52
CA GLY A 272 -0.83 4.07 -11.27
C GLY A 272 -0.76 5.59 -11.36
N HIS A 273 -1.25 6.30 -10.33
CA HIS A 273 -1.15 7.75 -10.21
C HIS A 273 -1.07 8.18 -8.75
N ARG A 274 -0.59 9.39 -8.48
CA ARG A 274 -0.63 9.97 -7.16
C ARG A 274 -2.08 10.16 -6.71
N CYS A 275 -2.39 9.84 -5.46
CA CYS A 275 -3.73 10.04 -4.91
C CYS A 275 -4.14 11.52 -5.04
N GLY A 276 -5.36 11.78 -5.49
CA GLY A 276 -5.86 13.12 -5.78
C GLY A 276 -5.48 13.68 -7.18
N GLU A 277 -4.74 12.94 -7.98
CA GLU A 277 -4.56 13.19 -9.41
C GLU A 277 -5.52 12.29 -10.19
N ASN A 278 -6.69 12.78 -10.46
CA ASN A 278 -7.68 12.01 -11.21
C ASN A 278 -7.40 12.11 -12.72
N LEU A 279 -7.14 10.97 -13.34
CA LEU A 279 -7.10 10.82 -14.78
C LEU A 279 -8.46 10.35 -15.33
N GLY A 280 -9.35 9.82 -14.47
CA GLY A 280 -10.75 9.50 -14.77
C GLY A 280 -10.99 8.31 -15.70
N ASP A 281 -9.94 7.53 -16.04
CA ASP A 281 -10.02 6.46 -17.05
C ASP A 281 -9.16 5.23 -16.72
N SER A 282 -8.74 5.09 -15.46
CA SER A 282 -7.77 4.06 -15.08
C SER A 282 -8.27 2.63 -15.31
N TYR A 283 -9.53 2.35 -14.97
CA TYR A 283 -10.12 1.04 -15.26
C TYR A 283 -10.34 0.84 -16.77
N ASP A 284 -10.74 1.86 -17.51
CA ASP A 284 -10.98 1.74 -18.94
C ASP A 284 -9.67 1.51 -19.71
N ARG A 285 -8.57 2.14 -19.30
CA ARG A 285 -7.23 1.87 -19.81
C ARG A 285 -6.81 0.42 -19.53
N LEU A 286 -7.05 -0.10 -18.31
CA LEU A 286 -6.79 -1.49 -17.98
C LEU A 286 -7.64 -2.46 -18.81
N ARG A 287 -8.94 -2.16 -19.02
CA ARG A 287 -9.83 -2.96 -19.87
C ARG A 287 -9.38 -2.96 -21.32
N ALA A 288 -9.01 -1.81 -21.86
CA ALA A 288 -8.46 -1.70 -23.21
C ALA A 288 -7.16 -2.51 -23.34
N GLN A 289 -6.27 -2.45 -22.35
CA GLN A 289 -5.05 -3.26 -22.33
C GLN A 289 -5.37 -4.76 -22.23
N ALA A 290 -6.32 -5.15 -21.38
CA ALA A 290 -6.77 -6.54 -21.27
C ALA A 290 -7.33 -7.06 -22.59
N GLN A 291 -8.19 -6.28 -23.25
CA GLN A 291 -8.76 -6.63 -24.56
C GLN A 291 -7.69 -6.76 -25.65
N ARG A 292 -6.67 -5.88 -25.61
CA ARG A 292 -5.56 -5.92 -26.58
C ARG A 292 -4.70 -7.17 -26.39
N LEU A 293 -4.36 -7.52 -25.13
CA LEU A 293 -3.45 -8.62 -24.85
C LEU A 293 -4.14 -9.98 -24.79
N PHE A 294 -5.38 -10.02 -24.34
CA PHE A 294 -6.16 -11.22 -24.04
C PHE A 294 -7.60 -11.09 -24.54
N PRO A 295 -7.85 -11.00 -25.86
CA PRO A 295 -9.17 -10.66 -26.39
C PRO A 295 -10.28 -11.66 -26.04
N ALA A 296 -9.95 -12.90 -25.67
CA ALA A 296 -10.91 -13.91 -25.22
C ALA A 296 -11.13 -13.90 -23.68
N ALA A 297 -10.35 -13.11 -22.92
CA ALA A 297 -10.47 -13.06 -21.48
C ALA A 297 -11.67 -12.23 -21.03
N GLN A 298 -12.25 -12.58 -19.89
CA GLN A 298 -13.39 -11.89 -19.29
C GLN A 298 -13.02 -11.35 -17.92
N GLU A 299 -13.41 -10.13 -17.62
CA GLU A 299 -13.29 -9.50 -16.31
C GLU A 299 -14.16 -10.25 -15.29
N ALA A 300 -13.55 -10.72 -14.21
CA ALA A 300 -14.25 -11.33 -13.09
C ALA A 300 -14.29 -10.39 -11.87
N PHE A 301 -13.21 -9.63 -11.64
CA PHE A 301 -13.11 -8.65 -10.56
C PHE A 301 -12.30 -7.44 -11.03
N ALA A 302 -12.68 -6.27 -10.50
CA ALA A 302 -11.94 -5.03 -10.63
C ALA A 302 -11.82 -4.37 -9.25
N TRP A 303 -10.63 -3.91 -8.89
CA TRP A 303 -10.38 -3.20 -7.64
C TRP A 303 -9.15 -2.31 -7.75
N SER A 304 -8.95 -1.47 -6.76
CA SER A 304 -7.78 -0.61 -6.65
C SER A 304 -7.05 -0.81 -5.34
N SER A 305 -5.78 -0.49 -5.33
CA SER A 305 -4.93 -0.45 -4.14
C SER A 305 -4.37 0.94 -3.93
N GLN A 306 -4.03 1.27 -2.70
CA GLN A 306 -3.38 2.52 -2.36
C GLN A 306 -2.12 2.24 -1.58
N ASP A 307 -0.98 2.66 -2.13
CA ASP A 307 0.33 2.35 -1.59
C ASP A 307 0.95 3.60 -0.95
N CYS A 308 1.58 3.40 0.21
CA CYS A 308 2.31 4.44 0.92
C CYS A 308 3.76 4.46 0.44
N MET A 309 4.20 5.56 -0.16
CA MET A 309 5.51 5.76 -0.76
C MET A 309 6.36 6.66 0.14
N THR A 310 7.61 6.30 0.40
CA THR A 310 8.60 7.15 1.04
C THR A 310 9.24 8.11 0.03
N LEU A 311 9.93 9.14 0.51
CA LEU A 311 10.65 10.09 -0.36
C LEU A 311 11.76 9.41 -1.16
N ASP A 312 12.43 8.44 -0.57
CA ASP A 312 13.61 7.74 -1.11
C ASP A 312 13.30 6.35 -1.69
N GLY A 313 12.03 5.91 -1.61
CA GLY A 313 11.57 4.62 -2.14
C GLY A 313 11.91 3.41 -1.28
N VAL A 314 12.56 3.56 -0.13
CA VAL A 314 12.87 2.49 0.82
C VAL A 314 11.94 2.58 2.04
N PRO A 315 11.33 1.49 2.53
CA PRO A 315 10.47 1.51 3.71
C PRO A 315 11.14 2.08 4.96
N TYR A 316 10.34 2.68 5.85
CA TYR A 316 10.76 3.05 7.19
C TYR A 316 10.38 1.95 8.18
N ILE A 317 11.38 1.27 8.75
CA ILE A 317 11.19 0.19 9.72
C ILE A 317 12.18 0.39 10.87
N GLY A 318 11.67 0.62 12.09
CA GLY A 318 12.54 0.85 13.25
C GLY A 318 11.93 1.80 14.26
N PRO A 319 12.75 2.43 15.14
CA PRO A 319 12.26 3.39 16.11
C PRO A 319 11.50 4.54 15.43
N TYR A 320 10.35 4.89 15.98
CA TYR A 320 9.48 5.95 15.44
C TYR A 320 10.17 7.31 15.46
N SER A 321 10.89 7.57 16.55
CA SER A 321 11.81 8.70 16.69
C SER A 321 12.91 8.35 17.68
N SER A 322 14.01 9.11 17.68
CA SER A 322 15.12 8.93 18.65
C SER A 322 14.69 9.18 20.09
N SER A 323 13.64 9.98 20.32
CA SER A 323 13.14 10.31 21.67
C SER A 323 12.17 9.28 22.25
N ALA A 324 11.75 8.28 21.47
CA ALA A 324 10.81 7.26 21.89
C ALA A 324 11.29 5.84 21.45
N PRO A 325 12.32 5.29 22.12
CA PRO A 325 12.95 4.03 21.72
C PRO A 325 12.03 2.80 21.87
N PHE A 326 10.99 2.89 22.69
CA PHE A 326 9.97 1.86 22.88
C PHE A 326 8.89 1.85 21.78
N LEU A 327 8.85 2.89 20.95
CA LEU A 327 7.86 3.06 19.90
C LEU A 327 8.51 2.83 18.54
N HIS A 328 7.95 1.93 17.75
CA HIS A 328 8.46 1.54 16.44
C HIS A 328 7.45 1.80 15.35
N VAL A 329 7.91 1.95 14.13
CA VAL A 329 7.09 2.14 12.93
C VAL A 329 7.47 1.16 11.84
N ALA A 330 6.47 0.77 11.05
CA ALA A 330 6.64 0.07 9.79
C ALA A 330 5.69 0.68 8.75
N THR A 331 6.26 1.38 7.77
CA THR A 331 5.48 2.13 6.76
C THR A 331 6.26 2.36 5.47
N GLY A 332 5.57 2.87 4.46
CA GLY A 332 6.22 3.27 3.21
C GLY A 332 6.70 2.11 2.36
N PHE A 333 5.97 1.00 2.35
CA PHE A 333 6.36 -0.21 1.60
C PHE A 333 6.36 -0.04 0.08
N GLY A 334 5.89 1.10 -0.42
CA GLY A 334 5.69 1.28 -1.85
C GLY A 334 4.72 0.19 -2.36
N LYS A 335 4.98 -0.36 -3.50
CA LYS A 335 4.17 -1.45 -4.07
C LYS A 335 4.68 -2.85 -3.66
N TRP A 336 5.59 -2.93 -2.66
CA TRP A 336 6.33 -4.15 -2.27
C TRP A 336 6.04 -4.61 -0.85
N GLY A 337 4.79 -4.41 -0.42
CA GLY A 337 4.35 -4.69 0.95
C GLY A 337 4.48 -6.15 1.38
N MET A 338 4.53 -7.13 0.47
CA MET A 338 4.70 -8.53 0.83
C MET A 338 6.09 -8.76 1.47
N THR A 339 7.17 -8.57 0.71
CA THR A 339 8.53 -8.75 1.27
C THR A 339 8.84 -7.71 2.33
N GLY A 340 8.40 -6.46 2.18
CA GLY A 340 8.55 -5.41 3.18
C GLY A 340 7.92 -5.77 4.53
N SER A 341 6.79 -6.47 4.55
CA SER A 341 6.14 -6.94 5.78
C SER A 341 6.96 -8.05 6.47
N MET A 342 7.55 -8.97 5.73
CA MET A 342 8.41 -10.01 6.30
C MET A 342 9.74 -9.42 6.81
N VAL A 343 10.34 -8.46 6.07
CA VAL A 343 11.50 -7.69 6.55
C VAL A 343 11.15 -6.99 7.87
N THR A 344 9.97 -6.37 7.95
CA THR A 344 9.47 -5.72 9.17
C THR A 344 9.42 -6.69 10.34
N ALA A 345 8.77 -7.83 10.14
CA ALA A 345 8.62 -8.84 11.19
C ALA A 345 9.99 -9.31 11.70
N THR A 346 10.92 -9.59 10.79
CA THR A 346 12.26 -10.08 11.15
C THR A 346 13.09 -9.00 11.85
N LEU A 347 13.16 -7.80 11.27
CA LEU A 347 13.95 -6.70 11.81
C LEU A 347 13.45 -6.26 13.19
N LEU A 348 12.13 -6.04 13.32
CA LEU A 348 11.58 -5.58 14.59
C LEU A 348 11.65 -6.68 15.65
N THR A 349 11.44 -7.95 15.30
CA THR A 349 11.61 -9.05 16.26
C THR A 349 13.05 -9.11 16.77
N ALA A 350 14.04 -9.14 15.88
CA ALA A 350 15.45 -9.14 16.28
C ALA A 350 15.74 -7.96 17.22
N ARG A 351 15.31 -6.75 16.86
CA ARG A 351 15.52 -5.56 17.65
C ARG A 351 14.86 -5.63 19.04
N LEU A 352 13.62 -6.11 19.13
CA LEU A 352 12.86 -6.16 20.38
C LEU A 352 13.33 -7.30 21.31
N THR A 353 13.98 -8.33 20.75
CA THR A 353 14.58 -9.43 21.52
C THR A 353 16.08 -9.22 21.79
N GLY A 354 16.65 -8.08 21.37
CA GLY A 354 18.08 -7.78 21.57
C GLY A 354 19.02 -8.56 20.66
N GLU A 355 18.48 -9.11 19.55
CA GLU A 355 19.28 -9.78 18.53
C GLU A 355 19.78 -8.77 17.48
N ASP A 356 20.89 -9.08 16.85
CA ASP A 356 21.41 -8.27 15.74
C ASP A 356 20.70 -8.61 14.42
N TYR A 357 20.43 -7.59 13.63
CA TYR A 357 19.90 -7.74 12.27
C TYR A 357 20.80 -6.96 11.29
N PRO A 358 21.63 -7.66 10.50
CA PRO A 358 22.72 -7.04 9.73
C PRO A 358 22.25 -6.13 8.59
N TYR A 359 20.95 -6.06 8.33
CA TYR A 359 20.36 -5.27 7.25
C TYR A 359 19.47 -4.12 7.77
N ALA A 360 19.63 -3.69 9.04
CA ALA A 360 18.74 -2.73 9.68
C ALA A 360 18.94 -1.29 9.18
N ASP A 361 20.16 -0.91 8.85
CA ASP A 361 20.54 0.50 8.67
C ASP A 361 19.79 1.17 7.53
N ILE A 362 19.66 0.48 6.40
CA ILE A 362 18.94 1.00 5.22
C ILE A 362 17.45 1.29 5.52
N PHE A 363 16.83 0.57 6.46
CA PHE A 363 15.43 0.74 6.81
C PHE A 363 15.19 1.76 7.92
N SER A 364 16.24 2.31 8.54
CA SER A 364 16.12 3.24 9.67
C SER A 364 15.20 4.42 9.36
N PRO A 365 14.17 4.69 10.17
CA PRO A 365 13.35 5.89 10.00
C PRO A 365 14.11 7.21 10.23
N GLN A 366 15.26 7.18 10.88
CA GLN A 366 16.12 8.34 11.11
C GLN A 366 17.10 8.60 9.98
N ARG A 367 17.16 7.74 8.95
CA ARG A 367 18.02 7.97 7.78
C ARG A 367 17.62 9.23 7.04
N PHE A 368 18.59 9.93 6.50
CA PHE A 368 18.39 11.07 5.62
C PHE A 368 19.44 11.07 4.51
N PHE A 369 18.98 10.87 3.28
CA PHE A 369 19.80 10.91 2.07
C PHE A 369 19.28 12.00 1.16
N PRO A 370 19.95 13.18 1.11
CA PRO A 370 19.50 14.31 0.32
C PRO A 370 19.34 13.98 -1.17
N SER A 371 20.29 13.25 -1.76
CA SER A 371 20.26 12.81 -3.17
C SER A 371 19.00 12.05 -3.53
N ALA A 372 18.55 11.15 -2.63
CA ALA A 372 17.37 10.31 -2.83
C ALA A 372 16.04 11.01 -2.50
N SER A 373 16.07 12.08 -1.70
CA SER A 373 14.86 12.61 -1.06
C SER A 373 14.44 14.01 -1.50
N ILE A 374 15.38 14.85 -1.95
CA ILE A 374 15.12 16.28 -2.19
C ILE A 374 14.10 16.51 -3.30
N SER A 375 14.20 15.81 -4.43
CA SER A 375 13.25 15.99 -5.53
C SER A 375 11.82 15.62 -5.13
N ALA A 376 11.64 14.47 -4.49
CA ALA A 376 10.35 14.01 -4.00
C ALA A 376 9.77 14.91 -2.88
N PHE A 377 10.64 15.49 -2.04
CA PHE A 377 10.22 16.46 -1.02
C PHE A 377 9.67 17.74 -1.66
N TRP A 378 10.38 18.33 -2.63
CA TRP A 378 9.93 19.54 -3.32
C TRP A 378 8.67 19.30 -4.15
N GLU A 379 8.57 18.14 -4.78
CA GLU A 379 7.35 17.71 -5.45
C GLU A 379 6.17 17.66 -4.45
N GLY A 380 6.34 16.99 -3.30
CA GLY A 380 5.34 16.91 -2.25
C GLY A 380 4.93 18.27 -1.69
N ALA A 381 5.89 19.15 -1.43
CA ALA A 381 5.66 20.53 -1.02
C ALA A 381 4.85 21.32 -2.08
N GLY A 382 5.17 21.13 -3.36
CA GLY A 382 4.43 21.72 -4.47
C GLY A 382 2.96 21.30 -4.51
N TYR A 383 2.66 20.01 -4.22
CA TYR A 383 1.28 19.52 -4.12
C TYR A 383 0.53 20.13 -2.93
N ALA A 384 1.17 20.26 -1.78
CA ALA A 384 0.57 20.89 -0.61
C ALA A 384 0.22 22.35 -0.89
N VAL A 385 1.16 23.11 -1.48
CA VAL A 385 0.94 24.51 -1.87
C VAL A 385 -0.18 24.63 -2.91
N ARG A 386 -0.19 23.78 -3.94
CA ARG A 386 -1.26 23.76 -4.95
C ARG A 386 -2.62 23.39 -4.34
N GLY A 387 -2.69 22.40 -3.45
CA GLY A 387 -3.92 21.99 -2.79
C GLY A 387 -4.53 23.08 -1.91
N ILE A 388 -3.70 23.85 -1.19
CA ILE A 388 -4.13 25.02 -0.42
C ILE A 388 -4.46 26.18 -1.37
N GLY A 389 -3.63 26.42 -2.38
CA GLY A 389 -3.81 27.49 -3.37
C GLY A 389 -5.09 27.32 -4.20
N ARG A 390 -5.41 26.09 -4.66
CA ARG A 390 -6.69 25.82 -5.35
C ARG A 390 -7.89 26.21 -4.52
N ARG A 391 -7.85 25.93 -3.24
CA ARG A 391 -8.93 26.31 -2.33
C ARG A 391 -9.16 27.84 -2.30
N LEU A 392 -8.07 28.62 -2.30
CA LEU A 392 -8.13 30.07 -2.09
C LEU A 392 -8.32 30.87 -3.38
N PHE A 393 -7.75 30.41 -4.50
CA PHE A 393 -7.59 31.23 -5.71
C PHE A 393 -8.23 30.66 -6.96
N VAL A 394 -8.62 29.38 -6.99
CA VAL A 394 -9.29 28.78 -8.16
C VAL A 394 -10.79 28.79 -7.93
N PRO A 395 -11.59 29.41 -8.80
CA PRO A 395 -13.06 29.35 -8.69
C PRO A 395 -13.57 27.92 -8.88
N ALA A 396 -14.80 27.67 -8.44
CA ALA A 396 -15.47 26.40 -8.75
C ALA A 396 -15.63 26.25 -10.26
N GLN A 397 -15.41 25.05 -10.76
CA GLN A 397 -15.27 24.79 -12.20
C GLN A 397 -16.59 24.36 -12.85
N THR A 398 -17.62 24.03 -12.08
CA THR A 398 -18.83 23.38 -12.59
C THR A 398 -20.08 23.99 -11.93
N ALA A 399 -21.14 24.23 -12.70
CA ALA A 399 -22.47 24.45 -12.14
C ALA A 399 -23.06 23.10 -11.71
N ALA A 400 -23.85 23.07 -10.65
CA ALA A 400 -24.44 21.81 -10.19
C ALA A 400 -25.33 21.14 -11.24
N ALA A 401 -26.00 21.94 -12.10
CA ALA A 401 -26.80 21.46 -13.21
C ALA A 401 -25.99 20.67 -14.26
N ASP A 402 -24.74 21.03 -14.45
CA ASP A 402 -23.85 20.43 -15.47
C ASP A 402 -23.22 19.09 -15.02
N ILE A 403 -23.36 18.71 -13.73
CA ILE A 403 -22.85 17.43 -13.24
C ILE A 403 -23.72 16.30 -13.79
N ALA A 404 -23.15 15.45 -14.63
CA ALA A 404 -23.84 14.28 -15.16
C ALA A 404 -24.17 13.27 -14.03
N ARG A 405 -25.21 12.44 -14.26
CA ARG A 405 -25.53 11.35 -13.32
C ARG A 405 -24.38 10.36 -13.22
N GLY A 406 -24.04 9.96 -12.00
CA GLY A 406 -22.90 9.10 -11.70
C GLY A 406 -21.54 9.82 -11.63
N HIS A 407 -21.51 11.16 -11.75
CA HIS A 407 -20.29 11.97 -11.72
C HIS A 407 -20.30 12.99 -10.57
N GLY A 408 -19.12 13.50 -10.23
CA GLY A 408 -18.94 14.51 -9.21
C GLY A 408 -18.16 15.73 -9.74
N GLY A 409 -18.36 16.85 -9.07
CA GLY A 409 -17.69 18.11 -9.42
C GLY A 409 -17.63 19.09 -8.25
N ILE A 410 -16.82 20.14 -8.38
CA ILE A 410 -16.69 21.18 -7.36
C ILE A 410 -17.59 22.35 -7.74
N VAL A 411 -18.56 22.66 -6.90
CA VAL A 411 -19.60 23.68 -7.10
C VAL A 411 -19.42 24.81 -6.08
N ALA A 412 -19.60 26.05 -6.54
CA ALA A 412 -19.72 27.22 -5.65
C ALA A 412 -21.16 27.40 -5.20
N TRP A 413 -21.41 27.42 -3.92
CA TRP A 413 -22.71 27.70 -3.33
C TRP A 413 -22.58 28.55 -2.07
N GLN A 414 -23.37 29.63 -1.98
CA GLN A 414 -23.29 30.60 -0.86
C GLN A 414 -21.86 31.07 -0.53
N GLY A 415 -21.05 31.35 -1.54
CA GLY A 415 -19.68 31.85 -1.39
C GLY A 415 -18.66 30.82 -0.90
N LYS A 416 -19.02 29.53 -0.86
CA LYS A 416 -18.13 28.41 -0.48
C LYS A 416 -18.11 27.35 -1.58
N LYS A 417 -17.02 26.54 -1.59
CA LYS A 417 -16.89 25.40 -2.47
C LYS A 417 -17.38 24.14 -1.77
N TYR A 418 -18.16 23.36 -2.50
CA TYR A 418 -18.61 22.03 -2.08
C TYR A 418 -18.27 21.01 -3.15
N GLY A 419 -17.92 19.80 -2.74
CA GLY A 419 -17.91 18.65 -3.61
C GLY A 419 -19.34 18.12 -3.74
N VAL A 420 -19.83 18.05 -4.96
CA VAL A 420 -21.17 17.57 -5.26
C VAL A 420 -21.08 16.35 -6.14
N TYR A 421 -21.75 15.27 -5.76
CA TYR A 421 -21.91 14.07 -6.55
C TYR A 421 -23.39 13.91 -6.91
N ARG A 422 -23.70 13.69 -8.19
CA ARG A 422 -25.05 13.38 -8.66
C ARG A 422 -25.18 11.86 -8.81
N HIS A 423 -25.93 11.25 -7.93
CA HIS A 423 -26.20 9.82 -8.00
C HIS A 423 -26.99 9.45 -9.28
N THR A 424 -27.00 8.18 -9.65
CA THR A 424 -27.65 7.69 -10.87
C THR A 424 -29.18 7.93 -10.88
N ASP A 425 -29.82 7.99 -9.71
CA ASP A 425 -31.24 8.36 -9.54
C ASP A 425 -31.51 9.87 -9.60
N GLY A 426 -30.45 10.70 -9.62
CA GLY A 426 -30.52 12.15 -9.65
C GLY A 426 -30.30 12.84 -8.31
N THR A 427 -30.28 12.11 -7.19
CA THR A 427 -30.02 12.65 -5.84
C THR A 427 -28.64 13.31 -5.78
N LEU A 428 -28.56 14.49 -5.15
CA LEU A 428 -27.31 15.22 -4.97
C LEU A 428 -26.74 14.99 -3.55
N PHE A 429 -25.49 14.63 -3.50
CA PHE A 429 -24.71 14.55 -2.26
C PHE A 429 -23.67 15.66 -2.25
N ALA A 430 -23.76 16.57 -1.29
CA ALA A 430 -22.85 17.70 -1.17
C ALA A 430 -22.07 17.65 0.17
N ALA A 431 -20.76 17.85 0.11
CA ALA A 431 -19.91 17.87 1.29
C ALA A 431 -18.84 18.98 1.21
N ASP A 432 -18.38 19.43 2.37
CA ASP A 432 -17.22 20.32 2.46
C ASP A 432 -15.98 19.55 1.98
N ILE A 433 -15.35 20.02 0.91
CA ILE A 433 -14.18 19.37 0.29
C ILE A 433 -12.84 19.76 0.95
N ARG A 434 -12.86 20.30 2.14
CA ARG A 434 -11.64 20.53 2.92
C ARG A 434 -11.26 19.26 3.65
N CYS A 435 -10.10 18.70 3.31
CA CYS A 435 -9.56 17.55 4.01
C CYS A 435 -9.45 17.81 5.52
N PRO A 436 -10.08 16.98 6.38
CA PRO A 436 -10.02 17.17 7.84
C PRO A 436 -8.61 17.01 8.42
N HIS A 437 -7.64 16.46 7.67
CA HIS A 437 -6.26 16.30 8.10
C HIS A 437 -5.51 17.65 8.15
N ARG A 438 -5.31 18.31 7.00
CA ARG A 438 -4.52 19.55 6.89
C ARG A 438 -5.22 20.65 6.06
N GLY A 439 -6.47 20.49 5.73
CA GLY A 439 -7.29 21.51 5.05
C GLY A 439 -7.05 21.66 3.55
N CYS A 440 -6.33 20.75 2.90
CA CYS A 440 -6.18 20.73 1.44
C CYS A 440 -7.53 20.54 0.76
N GLU A 441 -7.73 21.12 -0.43
CA GLU A 441 -8.91 20.88 -1.26
C GLU A 441 -8.83 19.46 -1.85
N LEU A 442 -9.94 18.71 -1.73
CA LEU A 442 -10.08 17.38 -2.29
C LEU A 442 -10.39 17.45 -3.79
N THR A 443 -10.05 16.40 -4.50
CA THR A 443 -10.39 16.20 -5.92
C THR A 443 -11.32 15.01 -6.06
N TRP A 444 -12.18 15.04 -7.07
CA TRP A 444 -13.07 13.93 -7.38
C TRP A 444 -12.32 12.83 -8.13
N ASN A 445 -12.50 11.59 -7.74
CA ASN A 445 -12.04 10.40 -8.44
C ASN A 445 -13.25 9.69 -9.04
N ASP A 446 -13.39 9.77 -10.36
CA ASP A 446 -14.54 9.23 -11.04
C ASP A 446 -14.54 7.70 -11.12
N ASP A 447 -13.37 7.06 -11.17
CA ASP A 447 -13.24 5.60 -11.15
C ASP A 447 -13.75 5.00 -9.82
N GLU A 448 -13.45 5.67 -8.70
CA GLU A 448 -13.71 5.16 -7.35
C GLU A 448 -14.93 5.82 -6.69
N LYS A 449 -15.55 6.81 -7.34
CA LYS A 449 -16.65 7.61 -6.78
C LYS A 449 -16.30 8.17 -5.40
N SER A 450 -15.11 8.77 -5.30
CA SER A 450 -14.54 9.23 -4.04
C SER A 450 -13.92 10.64 -4.14
N TRP A 451 -13.84 11.31 -2.99
CA TRP A 451 -13.12 12.55 -2.80
C TRP A 451 -11.73 12.24 -2.26
N ASP A 452 -10.70 12.52 -3.01
CA ASP A 452 -9.32 12.12 -2.74
C ASP A 452 -8.44 13.33 -2.43
N CYS A 453 -7.59 13.24 -1.39
CA CYS A 453 -6.70 14.32 -0.99
C CYS A 453 -5.35 14.23 -1.72
N PRO A 454 -4.95 15.26 -2.52
CA PRO A 454 -3.68 15.23 -3.25
C PRO A 454 -2.46 15.38 -2.35
N CYS A 455 -2.63 15.87 -1.11
CA CYS A 455 -1.52 16.10 -0.19
C CYS A 455 -1.00 14.79 0.41
N HIS A 456 -1.86 14.02 1.09
CA HIS A 456 -1.45 12.83 1.85
C HIS A 456 -2.33 11.60 1.58
N GLY A 457 -3.28 11.68 0.62
CA GLY A 457 -4.04 10.52 0.17
C GLY A 457 -5.23 10.12 1.05
N SER A 458 -5.73 10.97 1.96
CA SER A 458 -7.01 10.70 2.62
C SER A 458 -8.14 10.61 1.60
N ARG A 459 -9.02 9.64 1.75
CA ARG A 459 -10.14 9.39 0.83
C ARG A 459 -11.46 9.32 1.56
N PHE A 460 -12.49 9.75 0.87
CA PHE A 460 -13.86 9.78 1.36
C PHE A 460 -14.78 9.32 0.24
N ASP A 461 -15.80 8.55 0.57
CA ASP A 461 -16.84 8.25 -0.41
C ASP A 461 -17.67 9.50 -0.77
N TYR A 462 -18.56 9.36 -1.74
CA TYR A 462 -19.40 10.48 -2.19
C TYR A 462 -20.35 11.02 -1.10
N THR A 463 -20.63 10.23 -0.05
CA THR A 463 -21.44 10.67 1.10
C THR A 463 -20.61 11.40 2.16
N GLY A 464 -19.28 11.39 2.03
CA GLY A 464 -18.33 11.98 2.95
C GLY A 464 -17.79 11.03 4.03
N HIS A 465 -18.15 9.75 4.05
CA HIS A 465 -17.55 8.77 4.95
C HIS A 465 -16.08 8.54 4.61
N ARG A 466 -15.25 8.44 5.62
CA ARG A 466 -13.82 8.21 5.47
C ARG A 466 -13.53 6.79 4.97
N LEU A 467 -12.80 6.69 3.86
CA LEU A 467 -12.35 5.42 3.27
C LEU A 467 -10.90 5.09 3.66
N SER A 468 -10.03 6.11 3.77
CA SER A 468 -8.62 5.90 4.10
C SER A 468 -8.01 7.03 4.93
N GLU A 469 -6.91 6.72 5.59
CA GLU A 469 -6.09 7.65 6.36
C GLU A 469 -5.25 8.59 5.46
N PRO A 470 -4.63 9.66 5.99
CA PRO A 470 -4.46 9.99 7.42
C PRO A 470 -5.60 10.77 8.10
N ALA A 471 -6.60 11.28 7.39
CA ALA A 471 -7.72 11.98 8.03
C ALA A 471 -8.39 11.09 9.08
N LYS A 472 -8.73 11.70 10.25
CA LYS A 472 -9.36 10.98 11.37
C LYS A 472 -10.88 11.17 11.43
N ALA A 473 -11.40 12.19 10.73
CA ALA A 473 -12.82 12.52 10.69
C ALA A 473 -13.39 12.36 9.27
N ALA A 474 -14.71 12.19 9.17
CA ALA A 474 -15.48 12.25 7.93
C ALA A 474 -15.58 13.70 7.42
N LEU A 475 -15.97 13.89 6.16
CA LEU A 475 -16.34 15.19 5.62
C LEU A 475 -17.64 15.68 6.24
N LYS A 476 -17.78 16.99 6.34
CA LYS A 476 -19.03 17.60 6.81
C LYS A 476 -20.03 17.67 5.65
N PRO A 477 -21.18 16.98 5.74
CA PRO A 477 -22.20 17.09 4.69
C PRO A 477 -22.82 18.49 4.70
N CYS A 478 -23.16 19.00 3.51
CA CYS A 478 -23.95 20.22 3.35
C CYS A 478 -25.44 19.85 3.26
N LYS A 479 -26.14 19.88 4.39
CA LYS A 479 -27.55 19.46 4.49
C LYS A 479 -28.51 20.40 3.74
N ASP A 480 -28.13 21.69 3.64
CA ASP A 480 -28.95 22.73 3.02
C ASP A 480 -28.69 22.89 1.51
N PHE A 481 -27.88 22.01 0.92
CA PHE A 481 -27.59 22.06 -0.50
C PHE A 481 -28.88 21.73 -1.30
N PRO A 482 -29.29 22.56 -2.28
CA PRO A 482 -30.55 22.35 -3.03
C PRO A 482 -30.48 21.02 -3.80
N GLN A 483 -31.59 20.28 -3.79
CA GLN A 483 -31.76 19.01 -4.51
C GLN A 483 -32.30 19.19 -5.94
N GLU A 484 -33.02 20.29 -6.18
CA GLU A 484 -33.54 20.68 -7.48
C GLU A 484 -32.65 21.79 -8.05
N ILE A 485 -31.85 21.46 -9.06
CA ILE A 485 -31.03 22.41 -9.82
C ILE A 485 -31.12 22.07 -11.31
#